data_eaec49ab8d12203a79678e5ddd58045f
#
_entry.id   eaec49ab8d12203a79678e5ddd58045f
#
_cell.length_a   1.000
_cell.length_b   1.000
_cell.length_c   1.000
_cell.angle_alpha   90.00
_cell.angle_beta   90.00
_cell.angle_gamma   90.00
#
_symmetry.space_group_name_H-M   'P 1'
#
loop_
_entity.id
_entity.type
_entity.pdbx_description
1 polymer ?
#
loop_
_entity_poly.entity_id
_entity_poly.type
_entity_poly.pdbx_seq_one_letter_code
_entity_poly.pdbx_strand_id
1 'polypeptide(L)'
;INDKKLCFENFKGKFFSLKDPKQFIGYVGNTKKPKEIILEKNRLHLRIQFDKNMGIKDIYVESAISVIMDCEDSVATVDGEDKTLAYKNWHKLVKGNLKTKIKKNDSEFIRKLSKDIKYFTPEEVTKTLKGRALMLIRNVGHLMTTPSILDKKRNEVGEGLLDAVITTLCALKDLKEKKNSDKGSIYIVKPKMHGPEEVKFAVDTFANVEKLLKIPKNTIKIGIMDEERRTSLNL
;
A
#
# COMPACT_ATOMS: atom_id res chain seq x y z
N ILE A 1 11.28 27.01 -13.38
CA ILE A 1 10.09 26.59 -14.12
C ILE A 1 9.65 27.78 -14.96
N ASN A 2 9.68 27.64 -16.28
CA ASN A 2 9.30 28.70 -17.22
C ASN A 2 8.11 28.21 -18.06
N ASP A 3 7.09 29.05 -18.19
CA ASP A 3 5.86 28.77 -18.97
C ASP A 3 5.28 27.39 -18.69
N LYS A 4 5.17 27.04 -17.41
CA LYS A 4 4.67 25.73 -16.92
C LYS A 4 5.55 24.53 -17.31
N LYS A 5 6.73 24.76 -17.87
CA LYS A 5 7.67 23.70 -18.27
C LYS A 5 8.87 23.67 -17.35
N LEU A 6 9.41 22.48 -17.14
CA LEU A 6 10.63 22.29 -16.41
C LEU A 6 11.82 22.55 -17.34
N CYS A 7 12.66 23.53 -16.99
CA CYS A 7 13.89 23.87 -17.70
C CYS A 7 15.07 23.77 -16.73
N PHE A 8 16.17 23.19 -17.21
CA PHE A 8 17.42 23.09 -16.50
C PHE A 8 18.48 23.90 -17.22
N GLU A 9 19.27 24.62 -16.49
CA GLU A 9 20.44 25.34 -17.00
C GLU A 9 21.70 24.64 -16.53
N ASN A 10 22.64 24.34 -17.44
CA ASN A 10 23.95 23.80 -17.07
C ASN A 10 24.95 24.91 -16.75
N PHE A 11 26.13 24.54 -16.27
CA PHE A 11 27.23 25.46 -15.93
C PHE A 11 27.70 26.36 -17.10
N LYS A 12 27.34 26.03 -18.33
CA LYS A 12 27.67 26.80 -19.55
C LYS A 12 26.52 27.68 -20.02
N GLY A 13 25.46 27.85 -19.22
CA GLY A 13 24.28 28.64 -19.57
C GLY A 13 23.36 28.00 -20.62
N LYS A 14 23.54 26.72 -20.96
CA LYS A 14 22.68 26.01 -21.92
C LYS A 14 21.45 25.44 -21.21
N PHE A 15 20.28 25.70 -21.79
CA PHE A 15 19.01 25.20 -21.28
C PHE A 15 18.67 23.82 -21.86
N PHE A 16 18.09 23.00 -21.03
CA PHE A 16 17.57 21.67 -21.33
C PHE A 16 16.16 21.53 -20.79
N SER A 17 15.36 20.73 -21.44
CA SER A 17 14.03 20.36 -20.96
C SER A 17 13.90 18.83 -20.93
N LEU A 18 12.82 18.36 -20.34
CA LEU A 18 12.50 16.95 -20.39
C LEU A 18 12.19 16.52 -21.84
N LYS A 19 12.63 15.33 -22.23
CA LYS A 19 12.28 14.72 -23.52
C LYS A 19 10.77 14.56 -23.67
N ASP A 20 10.09 14.21 -22.60
CA ASP A 20 8.63 14.21 -22.49
C ASP A 20 8.20 15.18 -21.38
N PRO A 21 7.75 16.41 -21.75
CA PRO A 21 7.35 17.43 -20.79
C PRO A 21 6.16 17.01 -19.90
N LYS A 22 5.33 16.04 -20.32
CA LYS A 22 4.16 15.56 -19.58
C LYS A 22 4.56 14.84 -18.29
N GLN A 23 5.80 14.38 -18.19
CA GLN A 23 6.32 13.77 -16.95
C GLN A 23 6.43 14.76 -15.80
N PHE A 24 6.54 16.05 -16.07
CA PHE A 24 6.56 17.06 -15.02
C PHE A 24 5.15 17.33 -14.51
N ILE A 25 4.84 16.83 -13.31
CA ILE A 25 3.52 16.96 -12.69
C ILE A 25 3.45 18.05 -11.64
N GLY A 26 4.60 18.54 -11.15
CA GLY A 26 4.59 19.64 -10.20
C GLY A 26 5.85 19.81 -9.36
N TYR A 27 5.73 20.70 -8.38
CA TYR A 27 6.87 21.13 -7.54
C TYR A 27 6.41 21.46 -6.11
N VAL A 28 7.37 21.44 -5.19
CA VAL A 28 7.20 21.92 -3.81
C VAL A 28 8.03 23.19 -3.62
N GLY A 29 7.44 24.21 -3.02
CA GLY A 29 8.11 25.52 -2.82
C GLY A 29 7.66 26.55 -3.84
N ASN A 30 8.59 27.32 -4.41
CA ASN A 30 8.27 28.31 -5.43
C ASN A 30 8.88 27.94 -6.79
N THR A 31 8.39 28.59 -7.85
CA THR A 31 8.77 28.30 -9.24
C THR A 31 10.24 28.63 -9.55
N LYS A 32 10.81 29.66 -8.93
CA LYS A 32 12.21 30.07 -9.17
C LYS A 32 13.21 29.22 -8.43
N LYS A 33 12.89 28.81 -7.20
CA LYS A 33 13.74 27.96 -6.33
C LYS A 33 12.89 26.86 -5.70
N PRO A 34 12.48 25.85 -6.47
CA PRO A 34 11.71 24.74 -5.93
C PRO A 34 12.53 23.93 -4.93
N LYS A 35 11.89 23.48 -3.86
CA LYS A 35 12.52 22.54 -2.91
C LYS A 35 12.54 21.11 -3.45
N GLU A 36 11.51 20.77 -4.21
CA GLU A 36 11.38 19.49 -4.92
C GLU A 36 10.72 19.71 -6.27
N ILE A 37 11.10 18.85 -7.22
CA ILE A 37 10.41 18.65 -8.50
C ILE A 37 9.87 17.23 -8.50
N ILE A 38 8.64 17.07 -8.99
CA ILE A 38 7.95 15.81 -9.07
C ILE A 38 7.71 15.44 -10.53
N LEU A 39 8.25 14.29 -10.91
CA LEU A 39 8.02 13.68 -12.22
C LEU A 39 7.18 12.42 -12.03
N GLU A 40 6.36 12.09 -13.04
CA GLU A 40 5.55 10.88 -13.08
C GLU A 40 5.74 10.17 -14.41
N LYS A 41 5.86 8.84 -14.35
CA LYS A 41 5.75 7.96 -15.51
C LYS A 41 5.12 6.63 -15.08
N ASN A 42 4.11 6.19 -15.83
CA ASN A 42 3.40 4.93 -15.57
C ASN A 42 2.88 4.83 -14.12
N ARG A 43 2.40 5.95 -13.56
CA ARG A 43 1.94 6.11 -12.16
C ARG A 43 3.05 5.97 -11.10
N LEU A 44 4.30 5.85 -11.47
CA LEU A 44 5.43 5.90 -10.56
C LEU A 44 5.99 7.31 -10.54
N HIS A 45 6.35 7.76 -9.34
CA HIS A 45 6.84 9.10 -9.11
C HIS A 45 8.33 9.11 -8.84
N LEU A 46 8.99 10.14 -9.37
CA LEU A 46 10.37 10.48 -9.07
C LEU A 46 10.39 11.90 -8.50
N ARG A 47 10.99 12.05 -7.31
CA ARG A 47 11.08 13.32 -6.60
C ARG A 47 12.52 13.75 -6.49
N ILE A 48 12.86 14.87 -7.11
CA ILE A 48 14.20 15.45 -7.08
C ILE A 48 14.20 16.56 -6.03
N GLN A 49 14.97 16.39 -4.97
CA GLN A 49 15.13 17.38 -3.91
C GLN A 49 16.35 18.26 -4.16
N PHE A 50 16.19 19.56 -3.90
CA PHE A 50 17.24 20.53 -4.04
C PHE A 50 17.72 21.07 -2.69
N ASP A 51 18.98 21.43 -2.61
CA ASP A 51 19.56 22.19 -1.50
C ASP A 51 19.32 23.70 -1.65
N LYS A 52 19.87 24.48 -0.73
CA LYS A 52 19.74 25.95 -0.74
C LYS A 52 20.40 26.62 -1.96
N ASN A 53 21.39 25.95 -2.56
CA ASN A 53 22.16 26.44 -3.70
C ASN A 53 21.64 25.92 -5.04
N MET A 54 20.48 25.23 -5.04
CA MET A 54 19.89 24.56 -6.20
C MET A 54 20.71 23.37 -6.74
N GLY A 55 21.62 22.83 -5.94
CA GLY A 55 22.21 21.52 -6.20
C GLY A 55 21.23 20.40 -5.87
N ILE A 56 21.33 19.27 -6.60
CA ILE A 56 20.53 18.08 -6.29
C ILE A 56 21.03 17.51 -4.96
N LYS A 57 20.15 17.54 -3.95
CA LYS A 57 20.42 17.01 -2.63
C LYS A 57 20.16 15.51 -2.57
N ASP A 58 19.03 15.07 -3.14
CA ASP A 58 18.57 13.69 -3.11
C ASP A 58 17.56 13.41 -4.22
N ILE A 59 17.40 12.13 -4.58
CA ILE A 59 16.41 11.66 -5.54
C ILE A 59 15.65 10.49 -4.94
N TYR A 60 14.35 10.69 -4.72
CA TYR A 60 13.46 9.65 -4.27
C TYR A 60 12.74 9.02 -5.45
N VAL A 61 12.91 7.72 -5.61
CA VAL A 61 12.25 6.93 -6.63
C VAL A 61 11.19 6.05 -5.96
N GLU A 62 9.96 6.15 -6.40
CA GLU A 62 8.91 5.26 -5.94
C GLU A 62 9.16 3.86 -6.51
N SER A 63 9.30 2.86 -5.62
CA SER A 63 9.69 1.51 -6.02
C SER A 63 8.49 0.62 -6.35
N ALA A 64 7.29 0.95 -5.84
CA ALA A 64 6.08 0.17 -6.04
C ALA A 64 4.82 1.02 -5.90
N ILE A 65 3.80 0.70 -6.71
CA ILE A 65 2.45 1.30 -6.61
C ILE A 65 1.67 0.66 -5.45
N SER A 66 1.89 -0.63 -5.22
CA SER A 66 1.28 -1.40 -4.13
C SER A 66 2.29 -2.30 -3.44
N VAL A 67 2.02 -2.60 -2.17
CA VAL A 67 2.82 -3.48 -1.33
C VAL A 67 1.87 -4.41 -0.58
N ILE A 68 2.33 -5.62 -0.24
CA ILE A 68 1.54 -6.62 0.47
C ILE A 68 2.05 -6.74 1.91
N MET A 69 1.15 -6.60 2.88
CA MET A 69 1.39 -7.01 4.25
C MET A 69 0.95 -8.46 4.42
N ASP A 70 1.72 -9.24 5.13
CA ASP A 70 1.54 -10.68 5.21
C ASP A 70 0.93 -11.12 6.54
N CYS A 71 -0.07 -12.02 6.47
CA CYS A 71 -0.62 -12.74 7.61
C CYS A 71 -0.37 -14.25 7.50
N GLU A 72 0.43 -14.70 6.52
CA GLU A 72 0.73 -16.12 6.34
C GLU A 72 1.82 -16.56 7.33
N ASP A 73 1.64 -17.74 7.91
CA ASP A 73 2.50 -18.35 8.94
C ASP A 73 3.96 -18.52 8.50
N SER A 74 4.16 -18.98 7.27
CA SER A 74 5.50 -19.24 6.72
C SER A 74 6.43 -18.01 6.68
N VAL A 75 5.87 -16.81 6.82
CA VAL A 75 6.62 -15.55 6.68
C VAL A 75 6.61 -14.71 7.96
N ALA A 76 5.46 -14.59 8.63
CA ALA A 76 5.28 -13.58 9.67
C ALA A 76 4.50 -14.03 10.90
N THR A 77 3.74 -15.13 10.84
CA THR A 77 2.83 -15.54 11.91
C THR A 77 2.87 -17.03 12.14
N VAL A 78 3.47 -17.44 13.24
CA VAL A 78 3.64 -18.86 13.62
C VAL A 78 2.55 -19.28 14.61
N ASP A 79 2.11 -18.35 15.46
CA ASP A 79 1.14 -18.63 16.53
C ASP A 79 0.09 -17.51 16.68
N GLY A 80 -0.75 -17.62 17.71
CA GLY A 80 -1.81 -16.66 18.00
C GLY A 80 -1.30 -15.29 18.42
N GLU A 81 -0.11 -15.19 19.03
CA GLU A 81 0.50 -13.92 19.42
C GLU A 81 1.00 -13.17 18.19
N ASP A 82 1.71 -13.84 17.32
CA ASP A 82 2.18 -13.31 16.04
C ASP A 82 1.00 -12.87 15.17
N LYS A 83 -0.05 -13.71 15.08
CA LYS A 83 -1.28 -13.38 14.37
C LYS A 83 -1.93 -12.11 14.93
N THR A 84 -2.03 -12.01 16.24
CA THR A 84 -2.55 -10.82 16.92
C THR A 84 -1.70 -9.58 16.63
N LEU A 85 -0.39 -9.72 16.60
CA LEU A 85 0.54 -8.64 16.26
C LEU A 85 0.34 -8.19 14.80
N ALA A 86 0.21 -9.14 13.86
CA ALA A 86 -0.07 -8.84 12.47
C ALA A 86 -1.38 -8.05 12.30
N TYR A 87 -2.47 -8.47 12.94
CA TYR A 87 -3.73 -7.73 12.92
C TYR A 87 -3.64 -6.34 13.55
N LYS A 88 -2.93 -6.19 14.66
CA LYS A 88 -2.67 -4.89 15.29
C LYS A 88 -1.87 -3.97 14.36
N ASN A 89 -0.88 -4.51 13.66
CA ASN A 89 -0.08 -3.75 12.72
C ASN A 89 -0.90 -3.34 11.49
N TRP A 90 -1.71 -4.24 10.95
CA TRP A 90 -2.65 -3.93 9.87
C TRP A 90 -3.62 -2.81 10.27
N HIS A 91 -4.25 -2.93 11.43
CA HIS A 91 -5.16 -1.92 11.94
C HIS A 91 -4.49 -0.54 12.13
N LYS A 92 -3.26 -0.50 12.69
CA LYS A 92 -2.49 0.74 12.85
C LYS A 92 -2.07 1.32 11.50
N LEU A 93 -1.74 0.46 10.53
CA LEU A 93 -1.35 0.89 9.18
C LEU A 93 -2.50 1.58 8.47
N VAL A 94 -3.67 0.95 8.40
CA VAL A 94 -4.85 1.54 7.74
C VAL A 94 -5.33 2.80 8.45
N LYS A 95 -5.18 2.89 9.76
CA LYS A 95 -5.39 4.12 10.53
C LYS A 95 -4.34 5.21 10.27
N GLY A 96 -3.23 4.87 9.63
CA GLY A 96 -2.15 5.82 9.35
C GLY A 96 -1.28 6.18 10.55
N ASN A 97 -1.28 5.37 11.62
CA ASN A 97 -0.53 5.62 12.84
C ASN A 97 0.47 4.52 13.23
N LEU A 98 0.76 3.59 12.31
CA LEU A 98 1.78 2.57 12.51
C LEU A 98 3.15 3.22 12.72
N LYS A 99 3.82 2.84 13.79
CA LYS A 99 5.18 3.28 14.12
C LYS A 99 5.91 2.20 14.89
N THR A 100 7.22 2.15 14.76
CA THR A 100 8.09 1.24 15.50
C THR A 100 9.38 1.95 15.88
N LYS A 101 10.00 1.51 16.98
CA LYS A 101 11.36 1.91 17.35
C LYS A 101 12.35 1.03 16.61
N ILE A 102 13.35 1.63 16.01
CA ILE A 102 14.46 0.93 15.35
C ILE A 102 15.75 1.37 16.03
N LYS A 103 16.53 0.39 16.43
CA LYS A 103 17.89 0.60 16.92
C LYS A 103 18.85 0.33 15.75
N LYS A 104 19.69 1.32 15.43
CA LYS A 104 20.72 1.18 14.40
C LYS A 104 22.02 1.74 14.97
N ASN A 105 23.00 0.86 15.14
CA ASN A 105 24.21 1.14 15.89
C ASN A 105 23.84 1.64 17.31
N ASP A 106 24.40 2.73 17.80
CA ASP A 106 24.14 3.29 19.14
C ASP A 106 22.99 4.31 19.16
N SER A 107 22.25 4.46 18.07
CA SER A 107 21.13 5.40 17.99
C SER A 107 19.79 4.69 17.88
N GLU A 108 18.79 5.19 18.62
CA GLU A 108 17.40 4.78 18.49
C GLU A 108 16.61 5.85 17.76
N PHE A 109 15.77 5.43 16.82
CA PHE A 109 14.85 6.34 16.14
C PHE A 109 13.47 5.69 15.92
N ILE A 110 12.45 6.54 15.83
CA ILE A 110 11.09 6.07 15.56
C ILE A 110 10.85 6.10 14.05
N ARG A 111 10.70 4.92 13.46
CA ARG A 111 10.21 4.78 12.08
C ARG A 111 8.69 4.85 12.09
N LYS A 112 8.12 5.65 11.21
CA LYS A 112 6.68 5.87 11.06
C LYS A 112 6.29 5.94 9.60
N LEU A 113 5.00 5.79 9.31
CA LEU A 113 4.46 5.94 7.97
C LEU A 113 4.77 7.33 7.40
N SER A 114 5.12 7.38 6.13
CA SER A 114 5.37 8.61 5.40
C SER A 114 4.10 9.46 5.33
N LYS A 115 4.27 10.77 5.39
CA LYS A 115 3.18 11.73 5.22
C LYS A 115 2.94 12.00 3.75
N ASP A 116 1.71 12.33 3.41
CA ASP A 116 1.35 12.85 2.10
C ASP A 116 2.04 14.19 1.85
N ILE A 117 2.31 14.48 0.59
CA ILE A 117 3.09 15.63 0.15
C ILE A 117 2.17 16.57 -0.60
N LYS A 118 2.05 17.81 -0.12
CA LYS A 118 1.37 18.87 -0.87
C LYS A 118 2.34 19.47 -1.88
N TYR A 119 1.91 19.61 -3.12
CA TYR A 119 2.68 20.18 -4.20
C TYR A 119 1.80 21.06 -5.10
N PHE A 120 2.43 21.91 -5.90
CA PHE A 120 1.78 22.71 -6.92
C PHE A 120 1.96 22.07 -8.28
N THR A 121 0.90 21.97 -9.05
CA THR A 121 0.99 21.57 -10.47
C THR A 121 1.64 22.69 -11.28
N PRO A 122 1.99 22.47 -12.57
CA PRO A 122 2.45 23.55 -13.46
C PRO A 122 1.47 24.70 -13.59
N GLU A 123 0.17 24.45 -13.35
CA GLU A 123 -0.90 25.46 -13.34
C GLU A 123 -1.11 26.12 -11.97
N GLU A 124 -0.18 25.91 -11.03
CA GLU A 124 -0.22 26.45 -9.66
C GLU A 124 -1.40 25.96 -8.81
N VAL A 125 -2.04 24.84 -9.22
CA VAL A 125 -3.10 24.20 -8.43
C VAL A 125 -2.46 23.32 -7.36
N THR A 126 -2.89 23.45 -6.11
CA THR A 126 -2.45 22.57 -5.02
C THR A 126 -3.03 21.18 -5.18
N LYS A 127 -2.16 20.18 -5.21
CA LYS A 127 -2.51 18.76 -5.17
C LYS A 127 -1.78 18.05 -4.03
N THR A 128 -2.19 16.83 -3.77
CA THR A 128 -1.58 15.96 -2.75
C THR A 128 -1.11 14.68 -3.39
N LEU A 129 0.17 14.36 -3.20
CA LEU A 129 0.75 13.07 -3.55
C LEU A 129 0.74 12.19 -2.30
N LYS A 130 0.23 10.97 -2.43
CA LYS A 130 0.30 9.98 -1.35
C LYS A 130 1.75 9.69 -0.98
N GLY A 131 2.05 9.72 0.30
CA GLY A 131 3.38 9.39 0.82
C GLY A 131 3.63 7.90 0.95
N ARG A 132 2.63 7.06 0.65
CA ARG A 132 2.64 5.61 0.82
C ARG A 132 2.06 4.92 -0.40
N ALA A 133 2.63 3.77 -0.75
CA ALA A 133 2.01 2.85 -1.70
C ALA A 133 0.70 2.28 -1.12
N LEU A 134 -0.20 1.84 -1.99
CA LEU A 134 -1.39 1.10 -1.58
C LEU A 134 -0.96 -0.20 -0.89
N MET A 135 -1.42 -0.43 0.32
CA MET A 135 -1.16 -1.67 1.04
C MET A 135 -2.32 -2.65 0.84
N LEU A 136 -1.98 -3.83 0.34
CA LEU A 136 -2.82 -5.01 0.32
C LEU A 136 -2.50 -5.87 1.55
N ILE A 137 -3.40 -6.77 1.93
CA ILE A 137 -3.15 -7.75 3.00
C ILE A 137 -3.30 -9.17 2.47
N ARG A 138 -2.28 -10.01 2.65
CA ARG A 138 -2.33 -11.43 2.32
C ARG A 138 -2.91 -12.21 3.51
N ASN A 139 -4.05 -12.86 3.28
CA ASN A 139 -4.63 -13.83 4.21
C ASN A 139 -4.04 -15.20 3.94
N VAL A 140 -4.14 -16.14 4.87
CA VAL A 140 -3.69 -17.52 4.63
C VAL A 140 -4.62 -18.26 3.67
N GLY A 141 -4.13 -19.35 3.10
CA GLY A 141 -4.89 -20.28 2.24
C GLY A 141 -6.03 -21.00 2.98
N HIS A 142 -6.72 -21.90 2.27
CA HIS A 142 -7.87 -22.62 2.87
C HIS A 142 -7.44 -23.77 3.79
N LEU A 143 -6.24 -24.33 3.58
CA LEU A 143 -5.77 -25.53 4.28
C LEU A 143 -5.48 -25.28 5.77
N MET A 144 -5.05 -24.09 6.14
CA MET A 144 -4.54 -23.79 7.48
C MET A 144 -5.67 -23.67 8.50
N THR A 145 -5.46 -24.27 9.68
CA THR A 145 -6.29 -24.09 10.88
C THR A 145 -5.49 -23.37 11.96
N THR A 146 -6.17 -22.86 12.97
CA THR A 146 -5.53 -22.14 14.09
C THR A 146 -6.15 -22.53 15.43
N PRO A 147 -5.33 -22.78 16.47
CA PRO A 147 -5.81 -23.00 17.81
C PRO A 147 -6.24 -21.69 18.53
N SER A 148 -6.03 -20.53 17.90
CA SER A 148 -6.37 -19.21 18.48
C SER A 148 -7.85 -19.06 18.75
N ILE A 149 -8.71 -19.76 18.00
CA ILE A 149 -10.16 -19.83 18.19
C ILE A 149 -10.59 -21.28 17.98
N LEU A 150 -11.39 -21.77 18.91
CA LEU A 150 -11.95 -23.11 18.83
C LEU A 150 -13.47 -23.05 18.63
N ASP A 151 -14.01 -23.98 17.87
CA ASP A 151 -15.44 -24.18 17.74
C ASP A 151 -16.08 -24.72 19.05
N LYS A 152 -17.41 -24.89 19.06
CA LYS A 152 -18.13 -25.44 20.23
C LYS A 152 -17.69 -26.84 20.64
N LYS A 153 -17.11 -27.60 19.69
CA LYS A 153 -16.57 -28.95 19.92
C LYS A 153 -15.08 -28.97 20.23
N ARG A 154 -14.48 -27.77 20.40
CA ARG A 154 -13.06 -27.56 20.63
C ARG A 154 -12.17 -27.93 19.44
N ASN A 155 -12.70 -27.99 18.24
CA ASN A 155 -11.89 -28.09 17.02
C ASN A 155 -11.33 -26.73 16.64
N GLU A 156 -10.15 -26.72 16.05
CA GLU A 156 -9.56 -25.52 15.45
C GLU A 156 -10.44 -25.01 14.30
N VAL A 157 -10.52 -23.70 14.14
CA VAL A 157 -11.20 -23.06 13.01
C VAL A 157 -10.23 -22.83 11.84
N GLY A 158 -10.77 -22.77 10.63
CA GLY A 158 -9.98 -22.38 9.45
C GLY A 158 -9.39 -21.00 9.63
N GLU A 159 -8.06 -20.91 9.63
CA GLU A 159 -7.34 -19.65 9.86
C GLU A 159 -7.68 -18.60 8.78
N GLY A 160 -7.89 -19.05 7.52
CA GLY A 160 -8.31 -18.16 6.44
C GLY A 160 -9.70 -17.54 6.64
N LEU A 161 -10.60 -18.18 7.41
CA LEU A 161 -11.90 -17.59 7.78
C LEU A 161 -11.72 -16.51 8.86
N LEU A 162 -10.85 -16.76 9.84
CA LEU A 162 -10.48 -15.78 10.85
C LEU A 162 -9.87 -14.55 10.20
N ASP A 163 -8.89 -14.75 9.32
CA ASP A 163 -8.26 -13.67 8.56
C ASP A 163 -9.28 -12.85 7.78
N ALA A 164 -10.18 -13.51 7.05
CA ALA A 164 -11.18 -12.84 6.22
C ALA A 164 -12.05 -11.86 7.03
N VAL A 165 -12.45 -12.25 8.23
CA VAL A 165 -13.25 -11.40 9.12
C VAL A 165 -12.40 -10.29 9.75
N ILE A 166 -11.28 -10.65 10.38
CA ILE A 166 -10.50 -9.71 11.20
C ILE A 166 -9.77 -8.68 10.34
N THR A 167 -9.17 -9.10 9.22
CA THR A 167 -8.47 -8.14 8.33
C THR A 167 -9.44 -7.15 7.69
N THR A 168 -10.66 -7.60 7.35
CA THR A 168 -11.71 -6.71 6.86
C THR A 168 -12.20 -5.76 7.95
N LEU A 169 -12.47 -6.27 9.15
CA LEU A 169 -12.89 -5.46 10.31
C LEU A 169 -11.87 -4.37 10.64
N CYS A 170 -10.58 -4.70 10.63
CA CYS A 170 -9.49 -3.73 10.85
C CYS A 170 -9.49 -2.60 9.82
N ALA A 171 -9.90 -2.89 8.58
CA ALA A 171 -9.87 -1.94 7.47
C ALA A 171 -11.15 -1.10 7.31
N LEU A 172 -12.24 -1.38 8.06
CA LEU A 172 -13.52 -0.68 7.91
C LEU A 172 -13.40 0.85 7.99
N LYS A 173 -12.51 1.34 8.84
CA LYS A 173 -12.31 2.78 9.01
C LYS A 173 -11.76 3.43 7.74
N ASP A 174 -10.92 2.73 6.99
CA ASP A 174 -10.31 3.23 5.77
C ASP A 174 -11.32 3.42 4.64
N LEU A 175 -12.44 2.69 4.64
CA LEU A 175 -13.51 2.88 3.66
C LEU A 175 -14.03 4.33 3.61
N LYS A 176 -14.02 5.00 4.77
CA LYS A 176 -14.42 6.42 4.93
C LYS A 176 -13.23 7.36 4.86
N GLU A 177 -12.17 7.07 5.61
CA GLU A 177 -11.00 7.96 5.75
C GLU A 177 -10.06 7.95 4.54
N LYS A 178 -10.08 6.90 3.73
CA LYS A 178 -9.31 6.75 2.48
C LYS A 178 -7.81 7.02 2.65
N LYS A 179 -7.25 6.65 3.78
CA LYS A 179 -5.84 6.82 4.06
C LYS A 179 -4.97 5.80 3.34
N ASN A 180 -5.47 4.57 3.20
CA ASN A 180 -4.80 3.50 2.44
C ASN A 180 -5.40 3.39 1.02
N SER A 181 -6.71 3.24 0.90
CA SER A 181 -7.40 3.05 -0.37
C SER A 181 -8.22 4.28 -0.77
N ASP A 182 -7.81 4.98 -1.83
CA ASP A 182 -8.56 6.13 -2.39
C ASP A 182 -9.95 5.75 -2.91
N LYS A 183 -10.13 4.49 -3.29
CA LYS A 183 -11.39 3.99 -3.83
C LYS A 183 -12.37 3.50 -2.76
N GLY A 184 -11.95 3.47 -1.48
CA GLY A 184 -12.77 2.94 -0.41
C GLY A 184 -13.03 1.43 -0.61
N SER A 185 -12.02 0.68 -1.01
CA SER A 185 -12.04 -0.77 -1.14
C SER A 185 -10.97 -1.39 -0.24
N ILE A 186 -11.18 -2.65 0.12
CA ILE A 186 -10.21 -3.45 0.88
C ILE A 186 -9.62 -4.46 -0.07
N TYR A 187 -8.29 -4.50 -0.18
CA TYR A 187 -7.59 -5.37 -1.11
C TYR A 187 -6.95 -6.52 -0.35
N ILE A 188 -7.42 -7.73 -0.64
CA ILE A 188 -6.97 -8.97 0.00
C ILE A 188 -6.29 -9.85 -1.05
N VAL A 189 -5.10 -10.35 -0.71
CA VAL A 189 -4.39 -11.34 -1.49
C VAL A 189 -4.70 -12.72 -0.90
N LYS A 190 -5.14 -13.66 -1.75
CA LYS A 190 -5.48 -15.02 -1.35
C LYS A 190 -4.53 -16.01 -2.03
N PRO A 191 -3.63 -16.64 -1.26
CA PRO A 191 -2.62 -17.57 -1.74
C PRO A 191 -3.16 -19.01 -1.83
N LYS A 192 -2.41 -19.89 -2.50
CA LYS A 192 -2.57 -21.35 -2.50
C LYS A 192 -3.97 -21.81 -2.93
N MET A 193 -4.52 -21.17 -3.96
CA MET A 193 -5.80 -21.56 -4.56
C MET A 193 -5.60 -22.61 -5.64
N HIS A 194 -6.27 -23.75 -5.51
CA HIS A 194 -6.16 -24.89 -6.42
C HIS A 194 -7.34 -24.98 -7.39
N GLY A 195 -7.49 -23.97 -8.23
CA GLY A 195 -8.47 -23.96 -9.32
C GLY A 195 -9.78 -23.25 -8.99
N PRO A 196 -10.75 -23.29 -9.93
CA PRO A 196 -11.95 -22.44 -9.89
C PRO A 196 -12.85 -22.66 -8.68
N GLU A 197 -12.94 -23.89 -8.17
CA GLU A 197 -13.81 -24.20 -7.03
C GLU A 197 -13.31 -23.56 -5.74
N GLU A 198 -12.01 -23.60 -5.47
CA GLU A 198 -11.43 -22.94 -4.31
C GLU A 198 -11.47 -21.44 -4.42
N VAL A 199 -11.30 -20.90 -5.63
CA VAL A 199 -11.50 -19.46 -5.90
C VAL A 199 -12.95 -19.07 -5.64
N LYS A 200 -13.91 -19.87 -6.11
CA LYS A 200 -15.33 -19.64 -5.84
C LYS A 200 -15.62 -19.66 -4.34
N PHE A 201 -15.08 -20.63 -3.61
CA PHE A 201 -15.24 -20.68 -2.15
C PHE A 201 -14.66 -19.41 -1.47
N ALA A 202 -13.52 -18.91 -1.91
CA ALA A 202 -12.97 -17.65 -1.42
C ALA A 202 -13.91 -16.48 -1.71
N VAL A 203 -14.46 -16.38 -2.93
CA VAL A 203 -15.41 -15.32 -3.32
C VAL A 203 -16.66 -15.37 -2.45
N ASP A 204 -17.24 -16.56 -2.25
CA ASP A 204 -18.44 -16.74 -1.42
C ASP A 204 -18.14 -16.41 0.06
N THR A 205 -16.96 -16.77 0.56
CA THR A 205 -16.52 -16.42 1.91
C THR A 205 -16.49 -14.90 2.10
N PHE A 206 -15.82 -14.17 1.21
CA PHE A 206 -15.74 -12.72 1.33
C PHE A 206 -17.08 -12.02 1.10
N ALA A 207 -17.94 -12.54 0.24
CA ALA A 207 -19.32 -12.05 0.10
C ALA A 207 -20.13 -12.21 1.41
N ASN A 208 -19.91 -13.31 2.15
CA ASN A 208 -20.51 -13.50 3.47
C ASN A 208 -19.91 -12.58 4.54
N VAL A 209 -18.60 -12.30 4.47
CA VAL A 209 -17.94 -11.29 5.34
C VAL A 209 -18.54 -9.90 5.09
N GLU A 210 -18.75 -9.51 3.83
CA GLU A 210 -19.38 -8.23 3.49
C GLU A 210 -20.79 -8.12 4.11
N LYS A 211 -21.60 -9.19 4.02
CA LYS A 211 -22.93 -9.25 4.66
C LYS A 211 -22.84 -9.17 6.18
N LEU A 212 -21.93 -9.94 6.79
CA LEU A 212 -21.71 -9.97 8.24
C LEU A 212 -21.36 -8.58 8.78
N LEU A 213 -20.47 -7.88 8.10
CA LEU A 213 -19.97 -6.56 8.49
C LEU A 213 -20.84 -5.40 7.98
N LYS A 214 -21.94 -5.71 7.27
CA LYS A 214 -22.89 -4.73 6.71
C LYS A 214 -22.22 -3.68 5.82
N ILE A 215 -21.24 -4.09 5.01
CA ILE A 215 -20.61 -3.24 4.01
C ILE A 215 -21.15 -3.52 2.62
N PRO A 216 -21.08 -2.57 1.68
CA PRO A 216 -21.60 -2.75 0.32
C PRO A 216 -20.95 -3.95 -0.38
N LYS A 217 -21.71 -4.63 -1.22
CA LYS A 217 -21.22 -5.72 -2.06
C LYS A 217 -20.05 -5.25 -2.93
N ASN A 218 -19.05 -6.12 -3.10
CA ASN A 218 -17.85 -5.87 -3.87
C ASN A 218 -16.95 -4.74 -3.30
N THR A 219 -17.05 -4.43 -2.02
CA THR A 219 -16.10 -3.57 -1.30
C THR A 219 -14.74 -4.27 -1.16
N ILE A 220 -14.75 -5.59 -0.91
CA ILE A 220 -13.54 -6.40 -0.83
C ILE A 220 -13.13 -6.81 -2.25
N LYS A 221 -11.89 -6.53 -2.58
CA LYS A 221 -11.26 -6.92 -3.84
C LYS A 221 -10.27 -8.04 -3.55
N ILE A 222 -10.46 -9.19 -4.17
CA ILE A 222 -9.63 -10.38 -3.96
C ILE A 222 -8.64 -10.49 -5.13
N GLY A 223 -7.36 -10.58 -4.80
CA GLY A 223 -6.30 -10.97 -5.72
C GLY A 223 -5.94 -12.44 -5.46
N ILE A 224 -6.18 -13.30 -6.43
CA ILE A 224 -5.75 -14.69 -6.37
C ILE A 224 -4.29 -14.76 -6.82
N MET A 225 -3.45 -15.45 -6.04
CA MET A 225 -2.06 -15.67 -6.42
C MET A 225 -1.99 -16.80 -7.46
N ASP A 226 -1.37 -16.49 -8.59
CA ASP A 226 -1.07 -17.48 -9.63
C ASP A 226 0.23 -18.21 -9.28
N GLU A 227 0.14 -19.15 -8.36
CA GLU A 227 1.28 -19.93 -7.85
C GLU A 227 1.03 -21.44 -7.87
N GLU A 228 -0.23 -21.86 -8.06
CA GLU A 228 -0.61 -23.26 -8.09
C GLU A 228 -0.98 -23.69 -9.52
N ARG A 229 -0.51 -24.88 -9.93
CA ARG A 229 -0.69 -25.39 -11.29
C ARG A 229 -2.15 -25.34 -11.76
N ARG A 230 -3.11 -25.75 -10.92
CA ARG A 230 -4.53 -25.74 -11.30
C ARG A 230 -5.06 -24.36 -11.54
N THR A 231 -4.55 -23.38 -10.80
CA THR A 231 -4.91 -21.97 -11.01
C THR A 231 -4.29 -21.45 -12.29
N SER A 232 -2.99 -21.67 -12.53
CA SER A 232 -2.30 -21.23 -13.74
C SER A 232 -2.92 -21.79 -15.05
N LEU A 233 -3.49 -22.98 -14.99
CA LEU A 233 -4.15 -23.60 -16.16
C LEU A 233 -5.61 -23.14 -16.37
N ASN A 234 -6.19 -22.34 -15.46
CA ASN A 234 -7.59 -21.91 -15.47
C ASN A 234 -7.74 -20.40 -15.17
N LEU A 235 -6.79 -19.61 -15.64
CA LEU A 235 -6.83 -18.14 -15.50
C LEU A 235 -7.97 -17.48 -16.27
#